data_3ace52e342ee657882a4f2c570776a62
#
_entry.id   3ace52e342ee657882a4f2c570776a62
#
_cell.length_a   1.000
_cell.length_b   1.000
_cell.length_c   1.000
_cell.angle_alpha   90.00
_cell.angle_beta   90.00
_cell.angle_gamma   90.00
#
_symmetry.space_group_name_H-M   'P 1'
#
loop_
_entity.id
_entity.type
_entity.pdbx_description
1 polymer ?
#
loop_
_entity_poly.entity_id
_entity_poly.type
_entity_poly.pdbx_seq_one_letter_code
_entity_poly.pdbx_strand_id
1 'polypeptide(L)'
;MAIHHDHRGLWAQSEELAPDDRSSDFVLIQEVRPPPRIELARERMLMCRLYLGLIQSVNDDYAFAGRSDSATLRTIGIYVFLRTVMCSPVSAGKIAHTLKLPRVTVLRRLQDLVKQGYVERVGNAYRVTDKVNIPDLQRRLQRRIDMIIDTATKLSELGAST
;
A
#
# COMPACT_ATOMS: atom_id res chain seq x y z
N MET A 1 15.05 -61.58 30.90
CA MET A 1 14.53 -62.13 29.63
C MET A 1 14.43 -60.97 28.64
N ALA A 2 15.49 -60.78 27.87
CA ALA A 2 15.69 -59.67 26.99
C ALA A 2 15.31 -60.09 25.56
N ILE A 3 14.44 -59.31 24.91
CA ILE A 3 14.14 -59.51 23.50
C ILE A 3 14.71 -58.28 22.76
N HIS A 4 15.85 -58.53 22.14
CA HIS A 4 16.43 -57.65 21.12
C HIS A 4 15.58 -57.76 19.86
N HIS A 5 15.04 -56.60 19.38
CA HIS A 5 14.61 -56.46 18.01
C HIS A 5 15.62 -55.62 17.24
N ASP A 6 16.34 -56.32 16.39
CA ASP A 6 17.26 -55.80 15.37
C ASP A 6 16.42 -55.24 14.20
N HIS A 7 16.46 -53.94 14.00
CA HIS A 7 15.91 -53.24 12.82
C HIS A 7 17.04 -52.66 11.97
N ARG A 8 17.94 -53.53 11.53
CA ARG A 8 18.85 -53.18 10.42
C ARG A 8 18.35 -53.87 9.16
N GLY A 9 17.91 -53.09 8.21
CA GLY A 9 17.76 -53.56 6.84
C GLY A 9 16.51 -53.15 6.10
N LEU A 10 16.34 -51.83 5.83
CA LEU A 10 15.34 -51.38 4.85
C LEU A 10 15.67 -49.99 4.23
N TRP A 11 16.95 -49.68 4.01
CA TRP A 11 17.33 -48.43 3.31
C TRP A 11 18.40 -48.70 2.24
N ALA A 12 18.16 -49.68 1.38
CA ALA A 12 19.04 -49.90 0.23
C ALA A 12 18.19 -50.29 -0.99
N GLN A 13 17.39 -49.33 -1.45
CA GLN A 13 17.02 -49.25 -2.87
C GLN A 13 17.19 -47.81 -3.26
N SER A 14 18.38 -47.47 -3.73
CA SER A 14 18.67 -46.25 -4.48
C SER A 14 17.93 -46.40 -5.81
N GLU A 15 16.71 -45.89 -5.90
CA GLU A 15 16.10 -45.55 -7.16
C GLU A 15 16.93 -44.42 -7.74
N GLU A 16 17.70 -44.75 -8.75
CA GLU A 16 18.43 -43.88 -9.64
C GLU A 16 17.39 -43.02 -10.37
N LEU A 17 17.00 -41.90 -9.75
CA LEU A 17 16.18 -40.87 -10.36
C LEU A 17 16.97 -40.34 -11.57
N ALA A 18 16.49 -40.65 -12.76
CA ALA A 18 16.91 -40.02 -13.99
C ALA A 18 16.92 -38.49 -13.83
N PRO A 19 17.91 -37.79 -14.38
CA PRO A 19 17.97 -36.32 -14.27
C PRO A 19 16.72 -35.75 -14.89
N ASP A 20 15.92 -35.03 -14.04
CA ASP A 20 14.75 -34.30 -14.44
C ASP A 20 15.18 -33.19 -15.42
N ASP A 21 14.84 -33.39 -16.68
CA ASP A 21 15.10 -32.50 -17.82
C ASP A 21 14.28 -31.19 -17.75
N ARG A 22 14.04 -30.68 -16.52
CA ARG A 22 13.39 -29.39 -16.27
C ARG A 22 14.39 -28.24 -16.07
N SER A 23 15.66 -28.46 -16.33
CA SER A 23 16.67 -27.38 -16.20
C SER A 23 16.79 -26.50 -17.44
N SER A 24 15.95 -26.69 -18.47
CA SER A 24 15.97 -25.86 -19.68
C SER A 24 14.99 -24.67 -19.67
N ASP A 25 14.16 -24.53 -18.63
CA ASP A 25 13.24 -23.38 -18.52
C ASP A 25 13.80 -22.19 -17.73
N PHE A 26 15.11 -22.14 -17.48
CA PHE A 26 15.76 -20.87 -17.25
C PHE A 26 15.73 -20.10 -18.57
N VAL A 27 14.57 -19.47 -18.83
CA VAL A 27 14.51 -18.36 -19.80
C VAL A 27 15.63 -17.43 -19.40
N LEU A 28 16.73 -17.48 -20.18
CA LEU A 28 17.77 -16.46 -20.15
C LEU A 28 17.03 -15.14 -20.12
N ILE A 29 17.11 -14.43 -19.00
CA ILE A 29 16.58 -13.07 -18.90
C ILE A 29 17.27 -12.36 -20.06
N GLN A 30 16.56 -12.25 -21.18
CA GLN A 30 17.01 -11.50 -22.33
C GLN A 30 17.52 -10.17 -21.78
N GLU A 31 18.74 -9.81 -22.08
CA GLU A 31 19.32 -8.51 -21.71
C GLU A 31 18.24 -7.47 -21.87
N VAL A 32 17.73 -6.96 -20.75
CA VAL A 32 16.68 -5.94 -20.75
C VAL A 32 17.30 -4.73 -21.40
N ARG A 33 17.02 -4.57 -22.67
CA ARG A 33 17.53 -3.45 -23.46
C ARG A 33 17.20 -2.17 -22.69
N PRO A 34 18.20 -1.36 -22.33
CA PRO A 34 17.92 -0.13 -21.60
C PRO A 34 16.92 0.71 -22.40
N PRO A 35 15.97 1.37 -21.71
CA PRO A 35 14.97 2.17 -22.39
C PRO A 35 15.66 3.24 -23.26
N PRO A 36 15.16 3.55 -24.46
CA PRO A 36 15.82 4.40 -25.46
C PRO A 36 16.04 5.85 -25.03
N ARG A 37 15.56 6.28 -23.86
CA ARG A 37 15.73 7.62 -23.27
C ARG A 37 16.02 7.48 -21.79
N ILE A 38 17.29 7.41 -21.43
CA ILE A 38 17.76 7.24 -20.04
C ILE A 38 17.28 8.38 -19.14
N GLU A 39 17.21 9.60 -19.63
CA GLU A 39 16.79 10.79 -18.88
C GLU A 39 15.33 10.70 -18.45
N LEU A 40 14.43 10.41 -19.38
CA LEU A 40 13.02 10.15 -19.06
C LEU A 40 12.82 8.95 -18.14
N ALA A 41 13.73 7.96 -18.17
CA ALA A 41 13.68 6.81 -17.27
C ALA A 41 14.02 7.21 -15.84
N ARG A 42 14.99 8.12 -15.63
CA ARG A 42 15.35 8.63 -14.29
C ARG A 42 14.23 9.44 -13.68
N GLU A 43 13.65 10.38 -14.42
CA GLU A 43 12.51 11.17 -13.97
C GLU A 43 11.31 10.28 -13.60
N ARG A 44 10.95 9.35 -14.48
CA ARG A 44 9.87 8.39 -14.22
C ARG A 44 10.15 7.55 -12.98
N MET A 45 11.38 7.10 -12.79
CA MET A 45 11.79 6.33 -11.63
C MET A 45 11.62 7.14 -10.33
N LEU A 46 12.02 8.42 -10.32
CA LEU A 46 11.84 9.30 -9.17
C LEU A 46 10.35 9.49 -8.84
N MET A 47 9.53 9.75 -9.86
CA MET A 47 8.08 9.89 -9.70
C MET A 47 7.43 8.59 -9.18
N CYS A 48 7.82 7.43 -9.71
CA CYS A 48 7.31 6.14 -9.23
C CYS A 48 7.71 5.88 -7.77
N ARG A 49 8.96 6.19 -7.38
CA ARG A 49 9.42 6.07 -5.99
C ARG A 49 8.65 6.98 -5.05
N LEU A 50 8.43 8.24 -5.42
CA LEU A 50 7.61 9.17 -4.66
C LEU A 50 6.20 8.63 -4.48
N TYR A 51 5.56 8.21 -5.57
CA TYR A 51 4.19 7.69 -5.53
C TYR A 51 4.07 6.46 -4.61
N LEU A 52 4.98 5.50 -4.74
CA LEU A 52 5.01 4.33 -3.87
C LEU A 52 5.26 4.69 -2.40
N GLY A 53 6.20 5.59 -2.12
CA GLY A 53 6.48 6.08 -0.77
C GLY A 53 5.28 6.77 -0.12
N LEU A 54 4.57 7.60 -0.88
CA LEU A 54 3.35 8.26 -0.42
C LEU A 54 2.23 7.25 -0.14
N ILE A 55 2.02 6.26 -1.02
CA ILE A 55 1.05 5.18 -0.79
C ILE A 55 1.40 4.40 0.48
N GLN A 56 2.65 4.00 0.66
CA GLN A 56 3.09 3.26 1.84
C GLN A 56 2.86 4.07 3.12
N SER A 57 3.27 5.33 3.13
CA SER A 57 3.08 6.22 4.28
C SER A 57 1.60 6.43 4.63
N VAL A 58 0.71 6.51 3.63
CA VAL A 58 -0.74 6.59 3.86
C VAL A 58 -1.30 5.24 4.33
N ASN A 59 -0.74 4.12 3.85
CA ASN A 59 -1.13 2.79 4.33
C ASN A 59 -0.87 2.63 5.83
N ASP A 60 0.25 3.16 6.31
CA ASP A 60 0.61 3.09 7.72
C ASP A 60 -0.39 3.85 8.60
N ASP A 61 -1.00 4.93 8.10
CA ASP A 61 -2.05 5.66 8.81
C ASP A 61 -3.32 4.81 9.02
N TYR A 62 -3.54 3.82 8.17
CA TYR A 62 -4.72 2.96 8.18
C TYR A 62 -4.37 1.48 8.35
N ALA A 63 -3.26 1.17 9.04
CA ALA A 63 -2.79 -0.20 9.25
C ALA A 63 -3.81 -1.11 9.97
N PHE A 64 -4.74 -0.52 10.72
CA PHE A 64 -5.83 -1.22 11.40
C PHE A 64 -6.87 -1.83 10.43
N ALA A 65 -6.92 -1.38 9.17
CA ALA A 65 -8.01 -1.72 8.24
C ALA A 65 -7.89 -3.12 7.61
N GLY A 66 -6.83 -3.87 7.91
CA GLY A 66 -6.56 -5.15 7.26
C GLY A 66 -6.17 -5.01 5.78
N ARG A 67 -5.65 -6.09 5.18
CA ARG A 67 -5.04 -6.03 3.83
C ARG A 67 -6.05 -5.95 2.67
N SER A 68 -7.31 -6.38 2.83
CA SER A 68 -8.12 -6.71 1.65
C SER A 68 -8.87 -5.54 1.00
N ASP A 69 -8.96 -4.36 1.64
CA ASP A 69 -9.77 -3.26 1.07
C ASP A 69 -9.32 -1.86 1.55
N SER A 70 -8.05 -1.76 1.86
CA SER A 70 -7.46 -0.57 2.47
C SER A 70 -7.51 0.67 1.56
N ALA A 71 -7.42 0.53 0.24
CA ALA A 71 -7.39 1.66 -0.68
C ALA A 71 -8.70 2.47 -0.66
N THR A 72 -9.84 1.80 -0.78
CA THR A 72 -11.16 2.46 -0.75
C THR A 72 -11.42 3.12 0.61
N LEU A 73 -11.10 2.43 1.71
CA LEU A 73 -11.27 2.95 3.06
C LEU A 73 -10.40 4.20 3.28
N ARG A 74 -9.14 4.18 2.85
CA ARG A 74 -8.23 5.33 2.91
C ARG A 74 -8.75 6.51 2.12
N THR A 75 -9.18 6.28 0.87
CA THR A 75 -9.71 7.36 0.02
C THR A 75 -10.92 8.03 0.67
N ILE A 76 -11.83 7.24 1.26
CA ILE A 76 -12.97 7.76 1.99
C ILE A 76 -12.53 8.53 3.24
N GLY A 77 -11.60 7.99 4.03
CA GLY A 77 -11.07 8.64 5.24
C GLY A 77 -10.39 9.98 4.93
N ILE A 78 -9.53 10.02 3.91
CA ILE A 78 -8.87 11.25 3.44
C ILE A 78 -9.91 12.29 2.99
N TYR A 79 -10.94 11.87 2.26
CA TYR A 79 -11.98 12.80 1.81
C TYR A 79 -12.80 13.35 2.96
N VAL A 80 -13.17 12.52 3.95
CA VAL A 80 -13.85 12.98 5.17
C VAL A 80 -12.98 13.93 5.96
N PHE A 81 -11.67 13.64 6.09
CA PHE A 81 -10.70 14.54 6.74
C PHE A 81 -10.66 15.91 6.05
N LEU A 82 -10.49 15.94 4.74
CA LEU A 82 -10.47 17.16 3.95
C LEU A 82 -11.74 17.98 4.18
N ARG A 83 -12.90 17.36 4.14
CA ARG A 83 -14.19 18.02 4.37
C ARG A 83 -14.34 18.53 5.79
N THR A 84 -13.78 17.82 6.78
CA THR A 84 -13.78 18.23 8.18
C THR A 84 -12.95 19.49 8.37
N VAL A 85 -11.74 19.53 7.83
CA VAL A 85 -10.84 20.69 7.89
C VAL A 85 -11.46 21.92 7.21
N MET A 86 -12.23 21.71 6.15
CA MET A 86 -12.99 22.77 5.47
C MET A 86 -14.29 23.17 6.20
N CYS A 87 -14.49 22.73 7.45
CA CYS A 87 -15.71 22.96 8.25
C CYS A 87 -17.01 22.59 7.53
N SER A 88 -16.96 21.57 6.66
CA SER A 88 -18.09 21.16 5.82
C SER A 88 -18.29 19.62 5.87
N PRO A 89 -18.83 19.08 6.97
CA PRO A 89 -19.10 17.66 7.10
C PRO A 89 -19.88 17.10 5.92
N VAL A 90 -19.61 15.86 5.54
CA VAL A 90 -20.06 15.31 4.27
C VAL A 90 -20.95 14.10 4.43
N SER A 91 -22.04 14.01 3.66
CA SER A 91 -22.93 12.86 3.64
C SER A 91 -22.36 11.69 2.82
N ALA A 92 -22.77 10.46 3.15
CA ALA A 92 -22.36 9.27 2.38
C ALA A 92 -22.73 9.36 0.89
N GLY A 93 -23.86 9.97 0.55
CA GLY A 93 -24.27 10.19 -0.83
C GLY A 93 -23.31 11.11 -1.58
N LYS A 94 -22.87 12.21 -0.97
CA LYS A 94 -21.90 13.13 -1.56
C LYS A 94 -20.52 12.47 -1.73
N ILE A 95 -20.08 11.66 -0.75
CA ILE A 95 -18.84 10.87 -0.85
C ILE A 95 -18.93 9.92 -2.05
N ALA A 96 -20.02 9.15 -2.15
CA ALA A 96 -20.24 8.20 -3.22
C ALA A 96 -20.19 8.86 -4.59
N HIS A 97 -20.87 9.99 -4.75
CA HIS A 97 -20.89 10.76 -5.99
C HIS A 97 -19.50 11.30 -6.35
N THR A 98 -18.81 11.94 -5.38
CA THR A 98 -17.52 12.58 -5.64
C THR A 98 -16.41 11.58 -5.93
N LEU A 99 -16.36 10.47 -5.20
CA LEU A 99 -15.35 9.42 -5.36
C LEU A 99 -15.72 8.38 -6.42
N LYS A 100 -16.89 8.49 -7.05
CA LYS A 100 -17.43 7.53 -8.02
C LYS A 100 -17.46 6.10 -7.47
N LEU A 101 -17.89 5.96 -6.22
CA LEU A 101 -17.99 4.67 -5.53
C LEU A 101 -19.45 4.29 -5.30
N PRO A 102 -19.78 2.99 -5.29
CA PRO A 102 -21.11 2.53 -4.90
C PRO A 102 -21.46 2.99 -3.48
N ARG A 103 -22.67 3.55 -3.30
CA ARG A 103 -23.11 4.07 -2.00
C ARG A 103 -23.05 3.03 -0.87
N VAL A 104 -23.36 1.77 -1.19
CA VAL A 104 -23.30 0.66 -0.22
C VAL A 104 -21.85 0.45 0.26
N THR A 105 -20.88 0.51 -0.65
CA THR A 105 -19.45 0.43 -0.31
C THR A 105 -19.04 1.57 0.61
N VAL A 106 -19.45 2.80 0.29
CA VAL A 106 -19.15 3.97 1.12
C VAL A 106 -19.73 3.82 2.53
N LEU A 107 -20.99 3.42 2.64
CA LEU A 107 -21.64 3.22 3.95
C LEU A 107 -20.91 2.17 4.79
N ARG A 108 -20.56 1.03 4.20
CA ARG A 108 -19.79 -0.03 4.88
C ARG A 108 -18.45 0.49 5.39
N ARG A 109 -17.69 1.23 4.57
CA ARG A 109 -16.40 1.78 4.95
C ARG A 109 -16.50 2.90 5.99
N LEU A 110 -17.53 3.72 5.92
CA LEU A 110 -17.80 4.70 6.97
C LEU A 110 -18.12 4.03 8.30
N GLN A 111 -18.87 2.92 8.28
CA GLN A 111 -19.12 2.14 9.50
C GLN A 111 -17.82 1.58 10.10
N ASP A 112 -16.90 1.09 9.25
CA ASP A 112 -15.60 0.61 9.70
C ASP A 112 -14.79 1.75 10.34
N LEU A 113 -14.74 2.93 9.73
CA LEU A 113 -14.08 4.11 10.29
C LEU A 113 -14.70 4.61 11.60
N VAL A 114 -16.03 4.53 11.72
CA VAL A 114 -16.76 4.88 12.96
C VAL A 114 -16.43 3.88 14.06
N LYS A 115 -16.46 2.58 13.78
CA LYS A 115 -16.07 1.53 14.73
C LYS A 115 -14.65 1.72 15.27
N GLN A 116 -13.74 2.18 14.42
CA GLN A 116 -12.34 2.46 14.78
C GLN A 116 -12.18 3.80 15.51
N GLY A 117 -13.23 4.61 15.61
CA GLY A 117 -13.19 5.91 16.27
C GLY A 117 -12.48 7.02 15.46
N TYR A 118 -12.17 6.80 14.18
CA TYR A 118 -11.57 7.83 13.31
C TYR A 118 -12.59 8.84 12.80
N VAL A 119 -13.81 8.40 12.59
CA VAL A 119 -14.89 9.19 12.03
C VAL A 119 -16.09 9.08 12.98
N GLU A 120 -16.82 10.16 13.12
CA GLU A 120 -18.11 10.17 13.79
C GLU A 120 -19.22 10.64 12.85
N ARG A 121 -20.43 10.20 13.14
CA ARG A 121 -21.62 10.62 12.42
C ARG A 121 -22.28 11.80 13.16
N VAL A 122 -22.52 12.89 12.44
CA VAL A 122 -23.22 14.06 12.94
C VAL A 122 -24.47 14.28 12.06
N GLY A 123 -25.63 13.89 12.56
CA GLY A 123 -26.86 13.86 11.76
C GLY A 123 -26.73 12.95 10.54
N ASN A 124 -26.84 13.52 9.34
CA ASN A 124 -26.68 12.81 8.07
C ASN A 124 -25.28 12.91 7.47
N ALA A 125 -24.35 13.56 8.15
CA ALA A 125 -22.99 13.80 7.69
C ALA A 125 -21.97 13.06 8.58
N TYR A 126 -20.73 13.04 8.09
CA TYR A 126 -19.58 12.41 8.74
C TYR A 126 -18.44 13.43 8.85
N ARG A 127 -17.72 13.38 9.96
CA ARG A 127 -16.49 14.15 10.20
C ARG A 127 -15.46 13.31 10.94
N VAL A 128 -14.21 13.71 10.91
CA VAL A 128 -13.12 13.11 11.69
C VAL A 128 -13.31 13.46 13.16
N THR A 129 -13.00 12.53 14.05
CA THR A 129 -13.08 12.74 15.50
C THR A 129 -11.86 13.49 16.02
N ASP A 130 -12.00 14.18 17.15
CA ASP A 130 -10.88 14.84 17.83
C ASP A 130 -9.87 13.85 18.44
N LYS A 131 -10.20 12.55 18.43
CA LYS A 131 -9.33 11.48 18.95
C LYS A 131 -8.17 11.11 18.03
N VAL A 132 -8.11 11.66 16.82
CA VAL A 132 -6.96 11.46 15.93
C VAL A 132 -5.73 12.10 16.57
N ASN A 133 -4.72 11.28 16.84
CA ASN A 133 -3.49 11.72 17.52
C ASN A 133 -2.74 12.75 16.66
N ILE A 134 -2.98 14.03 16.91
CA ILE A 134 -2.44 15.15 16.15
C ILE A 134 -0.89 15.15 16.05
N PRO A 135 -0.11 14.88 17.14
CA PRO A 135 1.36 14.87 17.04
C PRO A 135 1.90 13.78 16.10
N ASP A 136 1.28 12.62 16.09
CA ASP A 136 1.66 11.52 15.21
C ASP A 136 1.33 11.85 13.73
N LEU A 137 0.17 12.42 13.50
CA LEU A 137 -0.23 12.87 12.17
C LEU A 137 0.72 13.94 11.63
N GLN A 138 1.14 14.90 12.45
CA GLN A 138 2.10 15.94 12.05
C GLN A 138 3.45 15.35 11.65
N ARG A 139 4.00 14.40 12.44
CA ARG A 139 5.26 13.73 12.12
C ARG A 139 5.19 12.95 10.79
N ARG A 140 4.06 12.30 10.54
CA ARG A 140 3.83 11.55 9.30
C ARG A 140 3.65 12.49 8.11
N LEU A 141 2.95 13.59 8.30
CA LEU A 141 2.81 14.63 7.28
C LEU A 141 4.16 15.24 6.92
N GLN A 142 5.00 15.58 7.92
CA GLN A 142 6.32 16.12 7.68
C GLN A 142 7.19 15.19 6.85
N ARG A 143 7.21 13.90 7.17
CA ARG A 143 7.94 12.89 6.35
C ARG A 143 7.46 12.86 4.89
N ARG A 144 6.16 13.03 4.63
CA ARG A 144 5.62 13.11 3.26
C ARG A 144 6.08 14.38 2.55
N ILE A 145 6.08 15.50 3.24
CA ILE A 145 6.59 16.77 2.73
C ILE A 145 8.07 16.63 2.36
N ASP A 146 8.87 16.04 3.24
CA ASP A 146 10.30 15.81 3.00
C ASP A 146 10.54 14.93 1.76
N MET A 147 9.76 13.86 1.59
CA MET A 147 9.82 13.02 0.38
C MET A 147 9.50 13.80 -0.90
N ILE A 148 8.50 14.70 -0.84
CA ILE A 148 8.12 15.53 -1.99
C ILE A 148 9.24 16.51 -2.32
N ILE A 149 9.78 17.22 -1.31
CA ILE A 149 10.86 18.19 -1.49
C ILE A 149 12.12 17.52 -2.04
N ASP A 150 12.55 16.39 -1.46
CA ASP A 150 13.71 15.61 -1.94
C ASP A 150 13.54 15.19 -3.40
N THR A 151 12.35 14.71 -3.76
CA THR A 151 12.09 14.31 -5.15
C THR A 151 12.08 15.51 -6.09
N ALA A 152 11.47 16.61 -5.70
CA ALA A 152 11.45 17.85 -6.49
C ALA A 152 12.86 18.39 -6.73
N THR A 153 13.72 18.39 -5.71
CA THR A 153 15.13 18.80 -5.82
C THR A 153 15.86 17.93 -6.84
N LYS A 154 15.75 16.60 -6.72
CA LYS A 154 16.38 15.67 -7.66
C LYS A 154 15.91 15.84 -9.11
N LEU A 155 14.62 16.11 -9.31
CA LEU A 155 14.06 16.38 -10.64
C LEU A 155 14.61 17.70 -11.21
N SER A 156 14.75 18.75 -10.39
CA SER A 156 15.33 20.04 -10.81
C SER A 156 16.80 19.86 -11.21
N GLU A 157 17.58 19.08 -10.48
CA GLU A 157 18.98 18.80 -10.81
C GLU A 157 19.12 18.06 -12.15
N LEU A 158 18.22 17.11 -12.44
CA LEU A 158 18.21 16.42 -13.73
C LEU A 158 17.87 17.38 -14.89
N GLY A 159 16.88 18.26 -14.70
CA GLY A 159 16.51 19.25 -15.72
C GLY A 159 17.57 20.31 -15.98
N ALA A 160 18.42 20.62 -14.98
CA ALA A 160 19.51 21.58 -15.14
C ALA A 160 20.74 20.98 -15.86
N SER A 161 20.81 19.65 -15.98
CA SER A 161 21.92 18.91 -16.60
C SER A 161 21.69 18.61 -18.09
N THR A 162 20.56 19.06 -18.65
CA THR A 162 20.17 18.87 -20.06
C THR A 162 20.32 20.18 -20.82
#